data_1da7fce897193bf53fd13906d024096c
#
_entry.id   1da7fce897193bf53fd13906d024096c
#
_cell.length_a   1.000
_cell.length_b   1.000
_cell.length_c   1.000
_cell.angle_alpha   90.00
_cell.angle_beta   90.00
_cell.angle_gamma   90.00
#
_symmetry.space_group_name_H-M   'P 1'
#
loop_
_entity.id
_entity.type
_entity.pdbx_description
1 polymer ?
#
loop_
_entity_poly.entity_id
_entity_poly.type
_entity_poly.pdbx_seq_one_letter_code
_entity_poly.pdbx_strand_id
1 'polypeptide(L)'
;GSEMCIRDRALVATGASAKTAKDSAAIAKNKPVFTVVKQNPITSIKDQNRSGTCWAYSTLSFFESEILKKTGKTYDLSEMYVANKTYMDRATMAVRMHGDVSFSQGGSAYDVLYALQHYGIVPENAMPAPGTLTGDSLANFGEFFDVMTPYVEAVAKSKAKKISTAWKSGLQGIIDSYIGETPEKFTYEGKQYTPETFCKSLGINLDDYVSITSYTHHPMWSKFAVEVQD
;
A
#
# COMPACT_ATOMS: atom_id res chain seq x y z
N GLY A 1 10.49 -9.98 -2.43
CA GLY A 1 9.18 -9.61 -3.01
C GLY A 1 9.22 -8.28 -3.75
N SER A 2 10.18 -7.39 -3.43
CA SER A 2 10.29 -6.06 -4.07
C SER A 2 10.84 -6.08 -5.50
N GLU A 3 11.53 -7.13 -5.90
CA GLU A 3 12.12 -7.21 -7.25
C GLU A 3 11.12 -7.51 -8.37
N MET A 4 9.95 -8.04 -8.05
CA MET A 4 8.97 -8.44 -9.08
C MET A 4 8.14 -7.26 -9.60
N CYS A 5 7.91 -6.23 -8.78
CA CYS A 5 7.20 -5.01 -9.22
C CYS A 5 8.06 -4.06 -10.06
N ILE A 6 9.40 -4.14 -9.93
CA ILE A 6 10.35 -3.26 -10.64
C ILE A 6 10.67 -3.78 -12.05
N ARG A 7 10.57 -5.10 -12.29
CA ARG A 7 10.98 -5.70 -13.58
C ARG A 7 10.09 -5.37 -14.76
N ASP A 8 8.81 -5.12 -14.56
CA ASP A 8 7.91 -4.87 -15.71
C ASP A 8 8.04 -3.47 -16.32
N ARG A 9 8.55 -2.49 -15.59
CA ARG A 9 8.80 -1.13 -16.12
C ARG A 9 10.19 -0.92 -16.72
N ALA A 10 11.20 -1.66 -16.24
CA ALA A 10 12.58 -1.53 -16.73
C ALA A 10 12.78 -2.02 -18.19
N LEU A 11 11.81 -2.73 -18.75
CA LEU A 11 11.89 -3.25 -20.12
C LEU A 11 11.53 -2.24 -21.22
N VAL A 12 11.09 -1.03 -20.84
CA VAL A 12 10.69 0.00 -21.84
C VAL A 12 11.71 1.14 -21.99
N ALA A 13 12.65 1.31 -21.08
CA ALA A 13 13.45 2.55 -21.01
C ALA A 13 14.99 2.40 -21.03
N THR A 14 15.57 1.23 -21.14
CA THR A 14 17.04 1.13 -21.26
C THR A 14 17.43 0.34 -22.49
N GLY A 15 18.28 0.95 -23.32
CA GLY A 15 18.77 0.48 -24.59
C GLY A 15 19.10 -1.02 -24.62
N ALA A 16 18.24 -1.77 -25.27
CA ALA A 16 18.49 -3.16 -25.58
C ALA A 16 19.73 -3.25 -26.45
N SER A 17 20.76 -3.92 -25.97
CA SER A 17 21.78 -4.51 -26.80
C SER A 17 21.07 -5.19 -27.97
N ALA A 18 21.51 -4.86 -29.20
CA ALA A 18 20.88 -5.33 -30.42
C ALA A 18 20.80 -6.86 -30.46
N LYS A 19 19.64 -7.40 -30.09
CA LYS A 19 19.24 -8.76 -30.43
C LYS A 19 19.08 -8.78 -31.95
N THR A 20 19.67 -9.74 -32.61
CA THR A 20 19.61 -9.84 -34.07
C THR A 20 18.15 -9.92 -34.53
N ALA A 21 17.84 -9.39 -35.71
CA ALA A 21 16.48 -9.42 -36.29
C ALA A 21 15.89 -10.85 -36.33
N LYS A 22 16.74 -11.88 -36.36
CA LYS A 22 16.37 -13.31 -36.32
C LYS A 22 15.79 -13.71 -34.95
N ASP A 23 16.36 -13.22 -33.84
CA ASP A 23 15.87 -13.53 -32.50
C ASP A 23 14.52 -12.86 -32.24
N SER A 24 14.35 -11.65 -32.73
CA SER A 24 13.08 -10.93 -32.65
C SER A 24 11.95 -11.62 -33.44
N ALA A 25 12.29 -12.15 -34.64
CA ALA A 25 11.33 -12.89 -35.47
C ALA A 25 10.96 -14.27 -34.90
N ALA A 26 11.91 -14.96 -34.25
CA ALA A 26 11.65 -16.24 -33.56
C ALA A 26 10.77 -16.06 -32.32
N ILE A 27 11.01 -14.99 -31.54
CA ILE A 27 10.18 -14.64 -30.38
C ILE A 27 8.76 -14.25 -30.82
N ALA A 28 8.62 -13.56 -31.96
CA ALA A 28 7.31 -13.17 -32.48
C ALA A 28 6.48 -14.38 -32.97
N LYS A 29 7.11 -15.42 -33.51
CA LYS A 29 6.43 -16.63 -34.00
C LYS A 29 5.85 -17.53 -32.90
N ASN A 30 6.42 -17.48 -31.69
CA ASN A 30 5.98 -18.28 -30.54
C ASN A 30 5.23 -17.46 -29.48
N LYS A 31 4.87 -16.23 -29.77
CA LYS A 31 4.11 -15.43 -28.82
C LYS A 31 2.68 -15.96 -28.74
N PRO A 32 2.21 -16.38 -27.56
CA PRO A 32 0.83 -16.83 -27.42
C PRO A 32 -0.13 -15.69 -27.80
N VAL A 33 -1.11 -16.00 -28.63
CA VAL A 33 -2.17 -15.05 -29.01
C VAL A 33 -3.31 -15.24 -28.02
N PHE A 34 -3.61 -14.20 -27.26
CA PHE A 34 -4.72 -14.19 -26.32
C PHE A 34 -5.90 -13.42 -26.89
N THR A 35 -7.09 -13.96 -26.75
CA THR A 35 -8.34 -13.26 -27.05
C THR A 35 -8.89 -12.69 -25.75
N VAL A 36 -9.11 -11.37 -25.72
CA VAL A 36 -9.72 -10.71 -24.56
C VAL A 36 -11.21 -11.06 -24.55
N VAL A 37 -11.61 -11.88 -23.58
CA VAL A 37 -13.02 -12.28 -23.39
C VAL A 37 -13.79 -11.21 -22.61
N LYS A 38 -13.13 -10.59 -21.61
CA LYS A 38 -13.72 -9.54 -20.79
C LYS A 38 -12.63 -8.65 -20.25
N GLN A 39 -12.86 -7.35 -20.29
CA GLN A 39 -11.99 -6.34 -19.67
C GLN A 39 -12.81 -5.53 -18.68
N ASN A 40 -12.37 -5.50 -17.43
CA ASN A 40 -12.95 -4.58 -16.43
C ASN A 40 -12.34 -3.18 -16.60
N PRO A 41 -13.08 -2.11 -16.28
CA PRO A 41 -12.51 -0.77 -16.23
C PRO A 41 -11.43 -0.71 -15.14
N ILE A 42 -10.36 0.01 -15.42
CA ILE A 42 -9.24 0.23 -14.49
C ILE A 42 -8.95 1.72 -14.41
N THR A 43 -8.40 2.16 -13.27
CA THR A 43 -7.87 3.50 -13.09
C THR A 43 -6.45 3.62 -13.66
N SER A 44 -5.87 4.82 -13.65
CA SER A 44 -4.52 5.06 -14.13
C SER A 44 -3.47 4.30 -13.30
N ILE A 45 -2.38 3.91 -13.95
CA ILE A 45 -1.23 3.28 -13.28
C ILE A 45 -0.48 4.35 -12.49
N LYS A 46 -0.18 4.04 -11.23
CA LYS A 46 0.57 4.90 -10.32
C LYS A 46 2.01 4.42 -10.12
N ASP A 47 2.88 5.31 -9.73
CA ASP A 47 4.29 5.02 -9.46
C ASP A 47 4.57 5.03 -7.95
N GLN A 48 4.82 3.87 -7.36
CA GLN A 48 5.22 3.77 -5.96
C GLN A 48 6.66 4.23 -5.70
N ASN A 49 7.47 4.40 -6.75
CA ASN A 49 8.89 4.72 -6.65
C ASN A 49 9.64 3.79 -5.66
N ARG A 50 10.46 4.32 -4.78
CA ARG A 50 11.29 3.57 -3.81
C ARG A 50 10.61 3.46 -2.43
N SER A 51 9.30 3.29 -2.39
CA SER A 51 8.57 2.92 -1.18
C SER A 51 8.23 1.43 -1.24
N GLY A 52 8.34 0.70 -0.17
CA GLY A 52 7.90 -0.70 -0.10
C GLY A 52 6.37 -0.85 0.04
N THR A 53 5.60 0.05 -0.58
CA THR A 53 4.13 0.16 -0.42
C THR A 53 3.34 -0.44 -1.58
N CYS A 54 3.92 -1.39 -2.33
CA CYS A 54 3.21 -2.07 -3.43
C CYS A 54 1.87 -2.68 -2.99
N TRP A 55 1.77 -3.14 -1.75
CA TRP A 55 0.55 -3.65 -1.16
C TRP A 55 -0.56 -2.59 -1.05
N ALA A 56 -0.23 -1.35 -0.71
CA ALA A 56 -1.17 -0.23 -0.67
C ALA A 56 -1.60 0.19 -2.09
N TYR A 57 -0.63 0.41 -2.98
CA TYR A 57 -0.89 0.79 -4.37
C TYR A 57 -1.76 -0.22 -5.11
N SER A 58 -1.44 -1.52 -5.02
CA SER A 58 -2.20 -2.56 -5.72
C SER A 58 -3.62 -2.71 -5.16
N THR A 59 -3.78 -2.62 -3.83
CA THR A 59 -5.09 -2.81 -3.21
C THR A 59 -5.98 -1.58 -3.39
N LEU A 60 -5.44 -0.36 -3.28
CA LEU A 60 -6.23 0.85 -3.56
C LEU A 60 -6.62 0.93 -5.04
N SER A 61 -5.74 0.57 -5.97
CA SER A 61 -6.07 0.46 -7.40
C SER A 61 -7.19 -0.55 -7.67
N PHE A 62 -7.23 -1.66 -6.91
CA PHE A 62 -8.35 -2.59 -6.95
C PHE A 62 -9.66 -1.93 -6.49
N PHE A 63 -9.67 -1.26 -5.33
CA PHE A 63 -10.86 -0.57 -4.83
C PHE A 63 -11.31 0.56 -5.75
N GLU A 64 -10.39 1.36 -6.28
CA GLU A 64 -10.70 2.40 -7.27
C GLU A 64 -11.38 1.83 -8.52
N SER A 65 -10.89 0.69 -9.02
CA SER A 65 -11.47 0.00 -10.17
C SER A 65 -12.87 -0.55 -9.86
N GLU A 66 -13.09 -1.08 -8.65
CA GLU A 66 -14.41 -1.53 -8.20
C GLU A 66 -15.39 -0.35 -8.04
N ILE A 67 -14.94 0.78 -7.52
CA ILE A 67 -15.76 2.00 -7.42
C ILE A 67 -16.11 2.49 -8.81
N LEU A 68 -15.13 2.58 -9.72
CA LEU A 68 -15.36 2.97 -11.11
C LEU A 68 -16.39 2.07 -11.79
N LYS A 69 -16.29 0.76 -11.62
CA LYS A 69 -17.22 -0.21 -12.17
C LYS A 69 -18.64 -0.07 -11.60
N LYS A 70 -18.77 0.19 -10.29
CA LYS A 70 -20.07 0.31 -9.61
C LYS A 70 -20.73 1.66 -9.83
N THR A 71 -19.97 2.74 -9.87
CA THR A 71 -20.50 4.11 -9.82
C THR A 71 -20.27 4.91 -11.10
N GLY A 72 -19.37 4.47 -11.97
CA GLY A 72 -18.90 5.24 -13.13
C GLY A 72 -17.98 6.42 -12.77
N LYS A 73 -17.63 6.60 -11.50
CA LYS A 73 -16.77 7.67 -11.02
C LYS A 73 -15.35 7.19 -10.80
N THR A 74 -14.38 8.01 -11.21
CA THR A 74 -12.97 7.79 -10.96
C THR A 74 -12.56 8.50 -9.68
N TYR A 75 -11.87 7.78 -8.81
CA TYR A 75 -11.24 8.31 -7.61
C TYR A 75 -9.75 8.00 -7.67
N ASP A 76 -8.98 8.84 -7.00
CA ASP A 76 -7.55 8.70 -6.75
C ASP A 76 -7.35 8.73 -5.23
N LEU A 77 -7.05 7.58 -4.63
CA LEU A 77 -7.01 7.38 -3.18
C LEU A 77 -5.56 7.42 -2.69
N SER A 78 -5.34 8.02 -1.52
CA SER A 78 -4.00 8.22 -0.98
C SER A 78 -3.41 6.94 -0.37
N GLU A 79 -2.34 6.44 -0.97
CA GLU A 79 -1.52 5.36 -0.41
C GLU A 79 -0.76 5.82 0.83
N MET A 80 -0.38 7.08 0.87
CA MET A 80 0.37 7.65 2.00
C MET A 80 -0.49 7.71 3.26
N TYR A 81 -1.78 7.97 3.14
CA TYR A 81 -2.70 7.92 4.27
C TYR A 81 -2.76 6.52 4.87
N VAL A 82 -2.91 5.50 4.03
CA VAL A 82 -2.94 4.10 4.47
C VAL A 82 -1.60 3.71 5.11
N ALA A 83 -0.48 4.06 4.49
CA ALA A 83 0.85 3.77 5.00
C ALA A 83 1.09 4.41 6.39
N ASN A 84 0.71 5.70 6.57
CA ASN A 84 0.84 6.41 7.85
C ASN A 84 0.11 5.65 8.98
N LYS A 85 -1.15 5.29 8.77
CA LYS A 85 -1.95 4.56 9.77
C LYS A 85 -1.40 3.16 10.05
N THR A 86 -1.10 2.41 9.00
CA THR A 86 -0.61 1.03 9.10
C THR A 86 0.74 0.95 9.83
N TYR A 87 1.69 1.86 9.54
CA TYR A 87 2.99 1.82 10.20
C TYR A 87 2.91 2.11 11.70
N MET A 88 2.01 2.99 12.13
CA MET A 88 1.76 3.21 13.56
C MET A 88 1.19 1.96 14.25
N ASP A 89 0.25 1.26 13.59
CA ASP A 89 -0.33 0.03 14.13
C ASP A 89 0.70 -1.10 14.23
N ARG A 90 1.49 -1.27 13.19
CA ARG A 90 2.57 -2.27 13.15
C ARG A 90 3.65 -2.00 14.20
N ALA A 91 4.08 -0.75 14.33
CA ALA A 91 5.00 -0.38 15.40
C ALA A 91 4.42 -0.66 16.79
N THR A 92 3.12 -0.39 16.95
CA THR A 92 2.43 -0.71 18.21
C THR A 92 2.41 -2.22 18.47
N MET A 93 2.19 -3.04 17.43
CA MET A 93 2.24 -4.49 17.53
C MET A 93 3.66 -4.97 17.85
N ALA A 94 4.68 -4.51 17.13
CA ALA A 94 6.08 -4.88 17.36
C ALA A 94 6.51 -4.58 18.79
N VAL A 95 6.13 -3.42 19.33
CA VAL A 95 6.43 -3.06 20.73
C VAL A 95 5.69 -3.96 21.72
N ARG A 96 4.41 -4.29 21.48
CA ARG A 96 3.62 -5.19 22.33
C ARG A 96 4.16 -6.61 22.33
N MET A 97 4.68 -7.06 21.21
CA MET A 97 5.27 -8.39 21.03
C MET A 97 6.77 -8.41 21.36
N HIS A 98 7.29 -7.37 22.01
CA HIS A 98 8.69 -7.26 22.43
C HIS A 98 9.71 -7.44 21.30
N GLY A 99 9.32 -7.14 20.05
CA GLY A 99 10.16 -7.27 18.87
C GLY A 99 10.17 -8.66 18.23
N ASP A 100 9.29 -9.56 18.67
CA ASP A 100 9.13 -10.90 18.06
C ASP A 100 8.38 -10.84 16.71
N VAL A 101 7.74 -9.70 16.41
CA VAL A 101 7.12 -9.41 15.11
C VAL A 101 7.98 -8.41 14.35
N SER A 102 8.30 -8.71 13.10
CA SER A 102 9.12 -7.82 12.28
C SER A 102 8.38 -6.51 11.98
N PHE A 103 9.15 -5.43 11.92
CA PHE A 103 8.66 -4.12 11.52
C PHE A 103 9.31 -3.73 10.20
N SER A 104 8.56 -3.79 9.11
CA SER A 104 9.06 -3.60 7.75
C SER A 104 8.12 -2.75 6.89
N GLN A 105 8.58 -2.38 5.69
CA GLN A 105 7.79 -1.60 4.73
C GLN A 105 6.67 -2.42 4.09
N GLY A 106 6.85 -3.73 3.98
CA GLY A 106 5.92 -4.65 3.34
C GLY A 106 4.54 -4.69 4.02
N GLY A 107 3.54 -5.20 3.34
CA GLY A 107 2.18 -5.31 3.84
C GLY A 107 1.31 -6.19 2.95
N SER A 108 0.04 -6.29 3.32
CA SER A 108 -0.95 -7.11 2.63
C SER A 108 -2.18 -6.32 2.24
N ALA A 109 -3.02 -6.89 1.39
CA ALA A 109 -4.32 -6.31 1.07
C ALA A 109 -5.21 -6.16 2.32
N TYR A 110 -5.01 -7.03 3.33
CA TYR A 110 -5.75 -6.93 4.59
C TYR A 110 -5.43 -5.65 5.35
N ASP A 111 -4.19 -5.18 5.34
CA ASP A 111 -3.81 -3.93 6.02
C ASP A 111 -4.56 -2.72 5.44
N VAL A 112 -4.74 -2.70 4.11
CA VAL A 112 -5.52 -1.65 3.45
C VAL A 112 -6.99 -1.75 3.85
N LEU A 113 -7.57 -2.94 3.79
CA LEU A 113 -8.96 -3.16 4.19
C LEU A 113 -9.18 -2.74 5.66
N TYR A 114 -8.27 -3.14 6.54
CA TYR A 114 -8.29 -2.75 7.96
C TYR A 114 -8.21 -1.22 8.12
N ALA A 115 -7.29 -0.56 7.41
CA ALA A 115 -7.15 0.90 7.46
C ALA A 115 -8.43 1.61 6.99
N LEU A 116 -9.04 1.16 5.89
CA LEU A 116 -10.30 1.72 5.40
C LEU A 116 -11.46 1.55 6.40
N GLN A 117 -11.53 0.39 7.06
CA GLN A 117 -12.58 0.09 8.05
C GLN A 117 -12.42 0.90 9.34
N HIS A 118 -11.19 1.12 9.81
CA HIS A 118 -10.93 1.72 11.12
C HIS A 118 -10.60 3.21 11.07
N TYR A 119 -10.00 3.68 9.98
CA TYR A 119 -9.52 5.05 9.83
C TYR A 119 -10.17 5.79 8.66
N GLY A 120 -10.85 5.08 7.76
CA GLY A 120 -11.34 5.65 6.52
C GLY A 120 -10.25 5.83 5.48
N ILE A 121 -10.46 6.76 4.54
CA ILE A 121 -9.51 7.07 3.46
C ILE A 121 -9.65 8.54 3.06
N VAL A 122 -8.61 9.07 2.46
CA VAL A 122 -8.61 10.41 1.85
C VAL A 122 -8.24 10.32 0.37
N PRO A 123 -8.64 11.29 -0.47
CA PRO A 123 -8.18 11.34 -1.84
C PRO A 123 -6.70 11.74 -1.89
N GLU A 124 -5.99 11.36 -2.95
CA GLU A 124 -4.56 11.63 -3.14
C GLU A 124 -4.21 13.12 -3.02
N ASN A 125 -5.07 14.00 -3.53
CA ASN A 125 -4.84 15.45 -3.44
C ASN A 125 -4.93 16.02 -2.01
N ALA A 126 -5.50 15.28 -1.05
CA ALA A 126 -5.54 15.69 0.37
C ALA A 126 -4.31 15.20 1.15
N MET A 127 -3.65 14.16 0.69
CA MET A 127 -2.41 13.63 1.27
C MET A 127 -1.56 12.94 0.18
N PRO A 128 -0.90 13.72 -0.68
CA PRO A 128 -0.08 13.19 -1.76
C PRO A 128 1.24 12.63 -1.24
N ALA A 129 1.92 11.88 -2.11
CA ALA A 129 3.29 11.46 -1.85
C ALA A 129 4.20 12.66 -1.59
N PRO A 130 5.01 12.64 -0.53
CA PRO A 130 5.65 13.85 -0.02
C PRO A 130 6.82 14.36 -0.86
N GLY A 131 7.46 13.52 -1.67
CA GLY A 131 8.66 13.91 -2.42
C GLY A 131 9.80 14.42 -1.53
N THR A 132 9.93 13.91 -0.30
CA THR A 132 10.82 14.43 0.75
C THR A 132 12.30 14.45 0.38
N LEU A 133 12.74 13.49 -0.46
CA LEU A 133 14.14 13.40 -0.86
C LEU A 133 14.40 13.97 -2.27
N THR A 134 13.43 13.92 -3.14
CA THR A 134 13.62 14.22 -4.56
C THR A 134 12.86 15.46 -5.02
N GLY A 135 11.89 15.92 -4.23
CA GLY A 135 11.04 17.07 -4.58
C GLY A 135 10.11 16.83 -5.77
N ASP A 136 9.93 15.56 -6.17
CA ASP A 136 9.20 15.13 -7.36
C ASP A 136 7.81 14.54 -7.06
N SER A 137 7.34 14.67 -5.82
CA SER A 137 6.08 14.10 -5.32
C SER A 137 6.02 12.58 -5.38
N LEU A 138 7.17 11.91 -5.40
CA LEU A 138 7.29 10.45 -5.36
C LEU A 138 7.79 9.98 -3.99
N ALA A 139 7.23 8.89 -3.49
CA ALA A 139 7.64 8.33 -2.20
C ALA A 139 9.02 7.68 -2.28
N ASN A 140 9.90 7.98 -1.30
CA ASN A 140 11.17 7.30 -1.10
C ASN A 140 11.38 7.03 0.39
N PHE A 141 11.31 5.75 0.78
CA PHE A 141 11.28 5.34 2.18
C PHE A 141 12.62 4.78 2.68
N GLY A 142 13.72 4.97 1.94
CA GLY A 142 15.04 4.51 2.37
C GLY A 142 15.43 5.10 3.71
N GLU A 143 15.66 6.43 3.75
CA GLU A 143 16.02 7.15 4.98
C GLU A 143 14.94 7.02 6.07
N PHE A 144 13.67 7.07 5.67
CA PHE A 144 12.55 6.94 6.60
C PHE A 144 12.63 5.65 7.43
N PHE A 145 12.84 4.51 6.78
CA PHE A 145 12.96 3.23 7.49
C PHE A 145 14.29 3.05 8.22
N ASP A 146 15.36 3.65 7.72
CA ASP A 146 16.65 3.68 8.43
C ASP A 146 16.55 4.40 9.78
N VAL A 147 15.64 5.37 9.90
CA VAL A 147 15.34 6.08 11.15
C VAL A 147 14.29 5.34 11.98
N MET A 148 13.18 4.96 11.37
CA MET A 148 12.01 4.44 12.07
C MET A 148 12.23 3.04 12.64
N THR A 149 12.90 2.14 11.91
CA THR A 149 13.13 0.77 12.37
C THR A 149 13.96 0.70 13.66
N PRO A 150 15.13 1.33 13.76
CA PRO A 150 15.88 1.36 15.02
C PRO A 150 15.12 2.03 16.17
N TYR A 151 14.32 3.05 15.87
CA TYR A 151 13.50 3.70 16.89
C TYR A 151 12.49 2.72 17.49
N VAL A 152 11.72 1.99 16.67
CA VAL A 152 10.75 0.99 17.13
C VAL A 152 11.44 -0.14 17.89
N GLU A 153 12.58 -0.64 17.37
CA GLU A 153 13.34 -1.70 18.02
C GLU A 153 13.89 -1.28 19.39
N ALA A 154 14.38 -0.04 19.52
CA ALA A 154 14.87 0.47 20.80
C ALA A 154 13.76 0.52 21.86
N VAL A 155 12.54 0.87 21.45
CA VAL A 155 11.36 0.84 22.34
C VAL A 155 10.96 -0.59 22.67
N ALA A 156 10.86 -1.47 21.68
CA ALA A 156 10.45 -2.87 21.85
C ALA A 156 11.41 -3.65 22.77
N LYS A 157 12.71 -3.40 22.66
CA LYS A 157 13.78 -4.05 23.44
C LYS A 157 14.12 -3.29 24.72
N SER A 158 13.33 -2.31 25.12
CA SER A 158 13.58 -1.51 26.34
C SER A 158 13.59 -2.39 27.58
N LYS A 159 14.62 -2.22 28.42
CA LYS A 159 14.74 -2.88 29.73
C LYS A 159 13.94 -2.19 30.85
N ALA A 160 13.23 -1.11 30.55
CA ALA A 160 12.41 -0.41 31.51
C ALA A 160 11.25 -1.29 31.98
N LYS A 161 10.98 -1.32 33.30
CA LYS A 161 9.85 -2.09 33.85
C LYS A 161 8.50 -1.62 33.35
N LYS A 162 8.41 -0.38 32.90
CA LYS A 162 7.19 0.24 32.35
C LYS A 162 7.60 1.20 31.24
N ILE A 163 7.04 1.02 30.07
CA ILE A 163 7.22 1.89 28.93
C ILE A 163 6.11 2.95 28.92
N SER A 164 6.47 4.22 28.79
CA SER A 164 5.50 5.31 28.64
C SER A 164 4.85 5.28 27.24
N THR A 165 3.80 6.06 27.04
CA THR A 165 3.17 6.22 25.72
C THR A 165 3.84 7.30 24.86
N ALA A 166 4.84 8.02 25.41
CA ALA A 166 5.54 9.11 24.73
C ALA A 166 6.20 8.69 23.39
N TRP A 167 6.67 7.43 23.32
CA TRP A 167 7.25 6.89 22.10
C TRP A 167 6.29 6.92 20.90
N LYS A 168 4.98 6.81 21.13
CA LYS A 168 3.98 6.89 20.05
C LYS A 168 3.94 8.28 19.42
N SER A 169 3.97 9.32 20.24
CA SER A 169 4.02 10.71 19.74
C SER A 169 5.36 10.99 19.03
N GLY A 170 6.47 10.45 19.53
CA GLY A 170 7.76 10.54 18.87
C GLY A 170 7.76 9.84 17.50
N LEU A 171 7.24 8.62 17.45
CA LEU A 171 7.11 7.87 16.20
C LEU A 171 6.16 8.57 15.21
N GLN A 172 5.00 9.06 15.68
CA GLN A 172 4.09 9.80 14.83
C GLN A 172 4.76 11.02 14.21
N GLY A 173 5.55 11.77 15.00
CA GLY A 173 6.32 12.89 14.47
C GLY A 173 7.34 12.49 13.39
N ILE A 174 7.97 11.32 13.51
CA ILE A 174 8.84 10.77 12.46
C ILE A 174 7.98 10.44 11.22
N ILE A 175 6.89 9.70 11.37
CA ILE A 175 6.01 9.31 10.27
C ILE A 175 5.50 10.56 9.54
N ASP A 176 4.99 11.55 10.27
CA ASP A 176 4.42 12.78 9.70
C ASP A 176 5.48 13.61 8.96
N SER A 177 6.74 13.59 9.43
CA SER A 177 7.85 14.29 8.78
C SER A 177 8.23 13.69 7.43
N TYR A 178 8.08 12.37 7.24
CA TYR A 178 8.48 11.66 6.03
C TYR A 178 7.33 11.34 5.08
N ILE A 179 6.11 11.16 5.59
CA ILE A 179 4.93 10.79 4.79
C ILE A 179 3.93 11.95 4.70
N GLY A 180 3.90 12.83 5.70
CA GLY A 180 2.92 13.89 5.85
C GLY A 180 1.90 13.61 6.96
N GLU A 181 1.33 14.69 7.48
CA GLU A 181 0.28 14.64 8.49
C GLU A 181 -1.05 14.17 7.89
N THR A 182 -1.74 13.28 8.60
CA THR A 182 -3.06 12.82 8.17
C THR A 182 -4.11 13.89 8.43
N PRO A 183 -4.88 14.33 7.40
CA PRO A 183 -5.88 15.36 7.59
C PRO A 183 -7.08 14.83 8.39
N GLU A 184 -7.51 15.58 9.41
CA GLU A 184 -8.76 15.29 10.13
C GLU A 184 -9.99 15.65 9.30
N LYS A 185 -9.89 16.72 8.49
CA LYS A 185 -10.93 17.23 7.60
C LYS A 185 -10.30 17.74 6.32
N PHE A 186 -10.99 17.57 5.22
CA PHE A 186 -10.57 18.08 3.91
C PHE A 186 -11.78 18.40 3.04
N THR A 187 -11.56 19.16 1.97
CA THR A 187 -12.58 19.49 0.99
C THR A 187 -12.31 18.69 -0.30
N TYR A 188 -13.32 17.98 -0.77
CA TYR A 188 -13.27 17.26 -2.03
C TYR A 188 -14.53 17.60 -2.85
N GLU A 189 -14.35 18.03 -4.11
CA GLU A 189 -15.43 18.48 -4.99
C GLU A 189 -16.39 19.50 -4.33
N GLY A 190 -15.84 20.44 -3.57
CA GLY A 190 -16.60 21.51 -2.90
C GLY A 190 -17.34 21.08 -1.64
N LYS A 191 -17.23 19.84 -1.20
CA LYS A 191 -17.85 19.30 0.01
C LYS A 191 -16.78 18.96 1.05
N GLN A 192 -17.08 19.26 2.32
CA GLN A 192 -16.21 18.92 3.45
C GLN A 192 -16.45 17.48 3.91
N TYR A 193 -15.35 16.76 4.17
CA TYR A 193 -15.34 15.37 4.63
C TYR A 193 -14.36 15.18 5.78
N THR A 194 -14.61 14.13 6.58
CA THR A 194 -13.58 13.43 7.35
C THR A 194 -13.16 12.17 6.57
N PRO A 195 -12.03 11.53 6.90
CA PRO A 195 -11.62 10.29 6.23
C PRO A 195 -12.71 9.20 6.25
N GLU A 196 -13.41 9.03 7.37
CA GLU A 196 -14.48 8.05 7.52
C GLU A 196 -15.71 8.39 6.67
N THR A 197 -16.11 9.67 6.63
CA THR A 197 -17.28 10.10 5.85
C THR A 197 -17.00 10.04 4.36
N PHE A 198 -15.77 10.30 3.95
CA PHE A 198 -15.35 10.14 2.57
C PHE A 198 -15.34 8.66 2.16
N CYS A 199 -14.75 7.78 2.96
CA CYS A 199 -14.76 6.34 2.73
C CYS A 199 -16.19 5.80 2.52
N LYS A 200 -17.12 6.17 3.40
CA LYS A 200 -18.53 5.79 3.27
C LYS A 200 -19.20 6.32 2.00
N SER A 201 -18.75 7.47 1.49
CA SER A 201 -19.30 8.08 0.27
C SER A 201 -18.87 7.39 -1.03
N LEU A 202 -17.86 6.51 -0.98
CA LEU A 202 -17.35 5.80 -2.15
C LEU A 202 -18.30 4.71 -2.67
N GLY A 203 -19.32 4.34 -1.91
CA GLY A 203 -20.33 3.37 -2.35
C GLY A 203 -19.87 1.91 -2.39
N ILE A 204 -18.79 1.60 -1.65
CA ILE A 204 -18.32 0.22 -1.43
C ILE A 204 -18.69 -0.23 -0.02
N ASN A 205 -19.08 -1.50 0.12
CA ASN A 205 -19.23 -2.15 1.41
C ASN A 205 -18.00 -3.02 1.65
N LEU A 206 -17.18 -2.67 2.62
CA LEU A 206 -15.91 -3.34 2.89
C LEU A 206 -16.11 -4.78 3.41
N ASP A 207 -17.25 -5.11 3.97
CA ASP A 207 -17.58 -6.46 4.46
C ASP A 207 -17.88 -7.45 3.32
N ASP A 208 -18.06 -6.96 2.08
CA ASP A 208 -18.29 -7.80 0.91
C ASP A 208 -16.99 -8.42 0.34
N TYR A 209 -15.84 -8.03 0.87
CA TYR A 209 -14.53 -8.46 0.35
C TYR A 209 -13.95 -9.58 1.19
N VAL A 210 -13.49 -10.63 0.51
CA VAL A 210 -12.84 -11.80 1.10
C VAL A 210 -11.61 -12.17 0.30
N SER A 211 -10.59 -12.69 0.97
CA SER A 211 -9.45 -13.30 0.30
C SER A 211 -9.76 -14.77 -0.02
N ILE A 212 -9.39 -15.19 -1.23
CA ILE A 212 -9.50 -16.59 -1.64
C ILE A 212 -8.12 -17.14 -1.97
N THR A 213 -7.91 -18.42 -1.66
CA THR A 213 -6.65 -19.10 -1.92
C THR A 213 -6.91 -20.53 -2.41
N SER A 214 -5.98 -21.07 -3.18
CA SER A 214 -5.96 -22.47 -3.62
C SER A 214 -5.07 -23.37 -2.76
N TYR A 215 -4.63 -22.93 -1.59
CA TYR A 215 -3.82 -23.76 -0.69
C TYR A 215 -4.62 -24.98 -0.22
N THR A 216 -3.99 -26.16 -0.32
CA THR A 216 -4.65 -27.43 -0.07
C THR A 216 -4.55 -27.94 1.37
N HIS A 217 -3.83 -27.22 2.25
CA HIS A 217 -3.70 -27.59 3.66
C HIS A 217 -4.96 -27.28 4.49
N HIS A 218 -5.92 -26.58 3.92
CA HIS A 218 -7.27 -26.40 4.44
C HIS A 218 -8.31 -27.08 3.53
N PRO A 219 -9.43 -27.55 4.06
CA PRO A 219 -10.51 -28.08 3.23
C PRO A 219 -11.01 -27.04 2.23
N MET A 220 -11.24 -27.46 0.99
CA MET A 220 -11.82 -26.58 -0.01
C MET A 220 -13.18 -26.03 0.45
N TRP A 221 -13.46 -24.78 0.09
CA TRP A 221 -14.69 -24.05 0.46
C TRP A 221 -14.89 -23.83 1.96
N SER A 222 -13.85 -24.00 2.77
CA SER A 222 -13.87 -23.63 4.19
C SER A 222 -13.33 -22.21 4.40
N LYS A 223 -13.83 -21.54 5.45
CA LYS A 223 -13.26 -20.29 5.94
C LYS A 223 -12.14 -20.59 6.94
N PHE A 224 -11.05 -19.89 6.85
CA PHE A 224 -9.94 -19.98 7.80
C PHE A 224 -9.25 -18.62 7.94
N ALA A 225 -8.57 -18.41 9.04
CA ALA A 225 -7.68 -17.27 9.22
C ALA A 225 -6.25 -17.68 8.90
N VAL A 226 -5.52 -16.79 8.26
CA VAL A 226 -4.07 -16.90 8.10
C VAL A 226 -3.45 -15.97 9.10
N GLU A 227 -2.73 -16.52 10.07
CA GLU A 227 -1.87 -15.76 10.95
C GLU A 227 -0.51 -15.63 10.26
N VAL A 228 -0.20 -14.42 9.79
CA VAL A 228 1.10 -14.12 9.20
C VAL A 228 1.91 -13.36 10.25
N GLN A 229 3.03 -13.93 10.64
CA GLN A 229 4.06 -13.21 11.36
C GLN A 229 4.94 -12.52 10.31
N ASP A 230 4.69 -11.25 10.09
CA ASP A 230 5.55 -10.40 9.26
C ASP A 230 6.69 -9.81 10.10
#